data_cfd6e6b58da5b7526ecc30b05a8f5080
#
_entry.id   cfd6e6b58da5b7526ecc30b05a8f5080
#
_cell.length_a   1.000
_cell.length_b   1.000
_cell.length_c   1.000
_cell.angle_alpha   90.00
_cell.angle_beta   90.00
_cell.angle_gamma   90.00
#
_symmetry.space_group_name_H-M   'P 1'
#
loop_
_entity.id
_entity.type
_entity.pdbx_description
1 polymer ?
#
loop_
_entity_poly.entity_id
_entity_poly.type
_entity_poly.pdbx_seq_one_letter_code
_entity_poly.pdbx_strand_id
1 'polypeptide(L)'
;MVKRPDIKTRKKLRITMCVLYLLELVICTMPFIQDTKYNEDGLVTVASPFNMFMMLFGVTSNVDGSFAAFTAVCMALILIPIINFLFCALDKERNLKNIVSVISCFTAVFLILAFIPIKNISIGAIVAIMVYVLIMFITSIAMVMRLSKD
;
A
#
# COMPACT_ATOMS: atom_id res chain seq x y z
N MET A 1 -32.97 17.36 0.32
CA MET A 1 -33.16 15.89 0.24
C MET A 1 -31.99 15.29 -0.52
N VAL A 2 -31.01 14.68 0.17
CA VAL A 2 -29.90 13.99 -0.49
C VAL A 2 -30.44 12.64 -0.97
N LYS A 3 -30.49 12.43 -2.29
CA LYS A 3 -30.91 11.15 -2.89
C LYS A 3 -30.04 10.03 -2.32
N ARG A 4 -30.67 8.96 -1.80
CA ARG A 4 -29.97 7.73 -1.36
C ARG A 4 -29.01 7.29 -2.46
N PRO A 5 -27.71 7.09 -2.16
CA PRO A 5 -26.79 6.57 -3.16
C PRO A 5 -27.31 5.21 -3.64
N ASP A 6 -27.51 5.09 -4.93
CA ASP A 6 -28.06 3.91 -5.59
C ASP A 6 -27.19 2.68 -5.22
N ILE A 7 -27.83 1.54 -5.01
CA ILE A 7 -27.18 0.24 -4.72
C ILE A 7 -26.10 -0.05 -5.77
N LYS A 8 -26.29 0.38 -7.01
CA LYS A 8 -25.31 0.30 -8.10
C LYS A 8 -24.03 1.06 -7.80
N THR A 9 -24.12 2.26 -7.22
CA THR A 9 -22.95 3.08 -6.88
C THR A 9 -22.10 2.43 -5.79
N ARG A 10 -22.73 1.85 -4.76
CA ARG A 10 -22.02 1.12 -3.69
C ARG A 10 -21.29 -0.11 -4.22
N LYS A 11 -21.94 -0.86 -5.12
CA LYS A 11 -21.32 -2.02 -5.76
C LYS A 11 -20.12 -1.61 -6.60
N LYS A 12 -20.21 -0.50 -7.35
CA LYS A 12 -19.10 0.03 -8.12
C LYS A 12 -17.92 0.43 -7.22
N LEU A 13 -18.16 1.22 -6.16
CA LEU A 13 -17.11 1.63 -5.22
C LEU A 13 -16.40 0.42 -4.60
N ARG A 14 -17.14 -0.61 -4.20
CA ARG A 14 -16.56 -1.84 -3.65
C ARG A 14 -15.67 -2.55 -4.67
N ILE A 15 -16.14 -2.70 -5.91
CA ILE A 15 -15.37 -3.33 -6.97
C ILE A 15 -14.09 -2.52 -7.23
N THR A 16 -14.20 -1.19 -7.31
CA THR A 16 -13.04 -0.30 -7.49
C THR A 16 -12.01 -0.49 -6.37
N MET A 17 -12.46 -0.56 -5.10
CA MET A 17 -11.54 -0.82 -3.97
C MET A 17 -10.85 -2.19 -4.08
N CYS A 18 -11.59 -3.24 -4.44
CA CYS A 18 -10.99 -4.57 -4.65
C CYS A 18 -9.93 -4.54 -5.76
N VAL A 19 -10.21 -3.86 -6.87
CA VAL A 19 -9.24 -3.72 -7.97
C VAL A 19 -8.00 -2.94 -7.53
N LEU A 20 -8.16 -1.87 -6.75
CA LEU A 20 -7.03 -1.08 -6.24
C LEU A 20 -6.16 -1.90 -5.28
N TYR A 21 -6.74 -2.74 -4.41
CA TYR A 21 -5.95 -3.62 -3.55
C TYR A 21 -5.22 -4.72 -4.32
N LEU A 22 -5.81 -5.25 -5.39
CA LEU A 22 -5.10 -6.17 -6.29
C LEU A 22 -3.96 -5.45 -7.02
N LEU A 23 -4.18 -4.20 -7.42
CA LEU A 23 -3.13 -3.36 -8.03
C LEU A 23 -1.96 -3.15 -7.05
N GLU A 24 -2.23 -2.91 -5.75
CA GLU A 24 -1.18 -2.81 -4.73
C GLU A 24 -0.33 -4.08 -4.62
N LEU A 25 -0.95 -5.27 -4.72
CA LEU A 25 -0.20 -6.53 -4.73
C LEU A 25 0.73 -6.63 -5.95
N VAL A 26 0.27 -6.17 -7.11
CA VAL A 26 1.11 -6.09 -8.32
C VAL A 26 2.24 -5.08 -8.12
N ILE A 27 1.95 -3.92 -7.52
CA ILE A 27 2.96 -2.90 -7.22
C ILE A 27 4.04 -3.44 -6.27
N CYS A 28 3.73 -4.34 -5.33
CA CYS A 28 4.72 -4.99 -4.48
C CYS A 28 5.79 -5.79 -5.26
N THR A 29 5.54 -6.14 -6.52
CA THR A 29 6.54 -6.75 -7.40
C THR A 29 7.43 -5.73 -8.11
N MET A 30 7.08 -4.44 -8.06
CA MET A 30 7.90 -3.37 -8.61
C MET A 30 9.07 -3.02 -7.67
N PRO A 31 10.12 -2.36 -8.15
CA PRO A 31 11.22 -1.92 -7.30
C PRO A 31 10.74 -0.86 -6.30
N PHE A 32 10.87 -1.15 -5.01
CA PHE A 32 10.54 -0.24 -3.91
C PHE A 32 11.74 0.55 -3.42
N ILE A 33 12.89 -0.10 -3.38
CA ILE A 33 14.15 0.51 -2.93
C ILE A 33 15.15 0.42 -4.06
N GLN A 34 15.88 1.51 -4.22
CA GLN A 34 16.99 1.63 -5.14
C GLN A 34 18.20 2.08 -4.34
N ASP A 35 19.20 1.20 -4.23
CA ASP A 35 20.44 1.55 -3.57
C ASP A 35 21.38 2.24 -4.58
N THR A 36 21.92 3.39 -4.20
CA THR A 36 22.89 4.11 -5.00
C THR A 36 24.27 3.89 -4.41
N LYS A 37 25.13 3.13 -5.08
CA LYS A 37 26.54 3.02 -4.74
C LYS A 37 27.33 4.09 -5.50
N TYR A 38 28.17 4.81 -4.78
CA TYR A 38 29.16 5.71 -5.39
C TYR A 38 30.44 4.91 -5.62
N ASN A 39 30.89 4.86 -6.84
CA ASN A 39 32.26 4.35 -7.15
C ASN A 39 33.29 5.37 -6.73
N GLU A 40 34.56 4.94 -6.56
CA GLU A 40 35.72 5.80 -6.20
C GLU A 40 35.87 6.99 -7.17
N ASP A 41 35.40 6.86 -8.40
CA ASP A 41 35.39 7.91 -9.44
C ASP A 41 34.19 8.88 -9.33
N GLY A 42 33.34 8.80 -8.28
CA GLY A 42 32.17 9.66 -8.11
C GLY A 42 31.01 9.34 -9.05
N LEU A 43 31.09 8.29 -9.86
CA LEU A 43 30.02 7.82 -10.71
C LEU A 43 28.99 7.06 -9.89
N VAL A 44 27.72 7.46 -10.01
CA VAL A 44 26.59 6.79 -9.35
C VAL A 44 26.27 5.50 -10.10
N THR A 45 26.61 4.35 -9.51
CA THR A 45 26.09 3.07 -9.99
C THR A 45 24.84 2.72 -9.24
N VAL A 46 23.74 2.55 -9.97
CA VAL A 46 22.47 2.08 -9.43
C VAL A 46 22.64 0.59 -9.10
N ALA A 47 22.65 0.25 -7.82
CA ALA A 47 22.55 -1.14 -7.41
C ALA A 47 21.17 -1.70 -7.79
N SER A 48 21.07 -3.01 -7.95
CA SER A 48 19.86 -3.70 -8.38
C SER A 48 18.63 -3.24 -7.59
N PRO A 49 17.54 -2.87 -8.26
CA PRO A 49 16.32 -2.46 -7.57
C PRO A 49 15.70 -3.67 -6.86
N PHE A 50 15.31 -3.47 -5.59
CA PHE A 50 14.69 -4.51 -4.77
C PHE A 50 13.19 -4.32 -4.69
N ASN A 51 12.45 -5.39 -4.93
CA ASN A 51 11.01 -5.43 -4.67
C ASN A 51 10.70 -6.02 -3.28
N MET A 52 9.45 -5.87 -2.81
CA MET A 52 9.04 -6.32 -1.47
C MET A 52 9.21 -7.82 -1.28
N PHE A 53 8.99 -8.64 -2.30
CA PHE A 53 9.14 -10.08 -2.23
C PHE A 53 10.60 -10.51 -2.14
N MET A 54 11.48 -9.88 -2.91
CA MET A 54 12.93 -10.14 -2.82
C MET A 54 13.48 -9.82 -1.44
N MET A 55 13.00 -8.73 -0.84
CA MET A 55 13.38 -8.35 0.52
C MET A 55 12.88 -9.33 1.55
N LEU A 56 11.64 -9.81 1.40
CA LEU A 56 11.03 -10.80 2.29
C LEU A 56 11.81 -12.13 2.28
N PHE A 57 12.24 -12.58 1.11
CA PHE A 57 12.96 -13.84 0.96
C PHE A 57 14.48 -13.74 1.26
N GLY A 58 14.94 -12.61 1.78
CA GLY A 58 16.32 -12.47 2.26
C GLY A 58 17.39 -12.41 1.17
N VAL A 59 17.01 -12.01 -0.05
CA VAL A 59 17.98 -11.81 -1.14
C VAL A 59 18.94 -10.66 -0.84
N THR A 60 18.66 -9.86 0.20
CA THR A 60 19.52 -8.78 0.70
C THR A 60 20.38 -9.26 1.85
N SER A 61 21.35 -10.12 1.60
CA SER A 61 22.22 -10.70 2.63
C SER A 61 23.21 -9.72 3.31
N ASN A 62 23.16 -8.43 3.01
CA ASN A 62 24.11 -7.43 3.49
C ASN A 62 23.51 -6.28 4.29
N VAL A 63 22.32 -6.45 4.90
CA VAL A 63 21.74 -5.40 5.76
C VAL A 63 21.99 -5.77 7.21
N ASP A 64 23.01 -5.15 7.80
CA ASP A 64 23.37 -5.31 9.20
C ASP A 64 22.21 -5.00 10.16
N GLY A 65 21.99 -5.90 11.12
CA GLY A 65 21.32 -5.66 12.41
C GLY A 65 19.82 -5.31 12.42
N SER A 66 19.26 -4.76 11.37
CA SER A 66 17.83 -4.37 11.29
C SER A 66 16.98 -5.33 10.42
N PHE A 67 17.54 -6.46 10.04
CA PHE A 67 16.91 -7.42 9.13
C PHE A 67 15.52 -7.87 9.60
N ALA A 68 15.34 -8.19 10.87
CA ALA A 68 14.07 -8.65 11.40
C ALA A 68 12.97 -7.56 11.33
N ALA A 69 13.30 -6.32 11.69
CA ALA A 69 12.35 -5.20 11.63
C ALA A 69 11.97 -4.89 10.18
N PHE A 70 12.93 -4.90 9.28
CA PHE A 70 12.71 -4.63 7.86
C PHE A 70 11.87 -5.73 7.20
N THR A 71 12.14 -7.00 7.50
CA THR A 71 11.34 -8.14 7.05
C THR A 71 9.89 -8.03 7.56
N ALA A 72 9.70 -7.64 8.82
CA ALA A 72 8.36 -7.42 9.38
C ALA A 72 7.59 -6.31 8.64
N VAL A 73 8.26 -5.23 8.25
CA VAL A 73 7.66 -4.16 7.44
C VAL A 73 7.28 -4.66 6.06
N CYS A 74 8.13 -5.40 5.38
CA CYS A 74 7.83 -5.99 4.06
C CYS A 74 6.64 -6.96 4.15
N MET A 75 6.59 -7.80 5.19
CA MET A 75 5.43 -8.66 5.47
C MET A 75 4.16 -7.86 5.67
N ALA A 76 4.20 -6.80 6.48
CA ALA A 76 3.05 -5.94 6.72
C ALA A 76 2.56 -5.29 5.44
N LEU A 77 3.45 -4.75 4.59
CA LEU A 77 3.10 -4.11 3.32
C LEU A 77 2.48 -5.08 2.30
N ILE A 78 2.84 -6.36 2.33
CA ILE A 78 2.22 -7.40 1.49
C ILE A 78 0.87 -7.84 2.10
N LEU A 79 0.78 -7.99 3.42
CA LEU A 79 -0.44 -8.48 4.08
C LEU A 79 -1.56 -7.44 4.09
N ILE A 80 -1.25 -6.15 4.20
CA ILE A 80 -2.23 -5.06 4.22
C ILE A 80 -3.19 -5.13 3.01
N PRO A 81 -2.74 -5.15 1.75
CA PRO A 81 -3.65 -5.23 0.62
C PRO A 81 -4.42 -6.55 0.55
N ILE A 82 -3.83 -7.68 0.97
CA ILE A 82 -4.50 -8.98 1.02
C ILE A 82 -5.66 -8.95 2.00
N ILE A 83 -5.41 -8.50 3.24
CA ILE A 83 -6.41 -8.42 4.29
C ILE A 83 -7.54 -7.47 3.89
N ASN A 84 -7.21 -6.30 3.38
CA ASN A 84 -8.21 -5.32 2.95
C ASN A 84 -9.02 -5.80 1.74
N PHE A 85 -8.40 -6.51 0.81
CA PHE A 85 -9.11 -7.15 -0.30
C PHE A 85 -10.15 -8.14 0.23
N LEU A 86 -9.76 -9.01 1.17
CA LEU A 86 -10.66 -9.99 1.77
C LEU A 86 -11.81 -9.30 2.53
N PHE A 87 -11.52 -8.29 3.35
CA PHE A 87 -12.55 -7.51 4.02
C PHE A 87 -13.50 -6.85 3.03
N CYS A 88 -12.97 -6.28 1.95
CA CYS A 88 -13.78 -5.63 0.92
C CYS A 88 -14.64 -6.62 0.13
N ALA A 89 -14.14 -7.84 -0.11
CA ALA A 89 -14.86 -8.88 -0.83
C ALA A 89 -15.96 -9.53 0.03
N LEU A 90 -15.67 -9.79 1.31
CA LEU A 90 -16.56 -10.52 2.22
C LEU A 90 -17.61 -9.63 2.88
N ASP A 91 -17.23 -8.42 3.32
CA ASP A 91 -18.15 -7.52 4.04
C ASP A 91 -18.99 -6.68 3.09
N LYS A 92 -20.26 -7.06 2.95
CA LYS A 92 -21.20 -6.36 2.06
C LYS A 92 -21.86 -5.14 2.70
N GLU A 93 -22.00 -5.08 4.03
CA GLU A 93 -22.94 -4.17 4.68
C GLU A 93 -22.37 -3.31 5.81
N ARG A 94 -21.23 -3.64 6.40
CA ARG A 94 -20.69 -2.95 7.58
C ARG A 94 -19.71 -1.82 7.22
N ASN A 95 -19.68 -0.78 8.09
CA ASN A 95 -18.67 0.31 7.98
C ASN A 95 -17.27 -0.14 8.40
N LEU A 96 -17.16 -1.28 9.09
CA LEU A 96 -15.89 -1.75 9.64
C LEU A 96 -14.80 -1.84 8.57
N LYS A 97 -15.14 -2.36 7.38
CA LYS A 97 -14.19 -2.44 6.26
C LYS A 97 -13.60 -1.08 5.86
N ASN A 98 -14.43 -0.03 5.89
CA ASN A 98 -13.97 1.30 5.48
C ASN A 98 -13.02 1.89 6.54
N ILE A 99 -13.32 1.68 7.83
CA ILE A 99 -12.45 2.12 8.93
C ILE A 99 -11.13 1.35 8.89
N VAL A 100 -11.18 0.03 8.77
CA VAL A 100 -9.98 -0.81 8.65
C VAL A 100 -9.16 -0.39 7.44
N SER A 101 -9.80 -0.14 6.29
CA SER A 101 -9.16 0.32 5.07
C SER A 101 -8.39 1.63 5.27
N VAL A 102 -9.00 2.64 5.88
CA VAL A 102 -8.33 3.93 6.11
C VAL A 102 -7.14 3.78 7.05
N ILE A 103 -7.32 3.07 8.17
CA ILE A 103 -6.25 2.86 9.16
C ILE A 103 -5.09 2.09 8.53
N SER A 104 -5.37 1.02 7.83
CA SER A 104 -4.33 0.18 7.22
C SER A 104 -3.60 0.87 6.07
N CYS A 105 -4.30 1.65 5.22
CA CYS A 105 -3.65 2.45 4.18
C CYS A 105 -2.77 3.55 4.79
N PHE A 106 -3.23 4.23 5.85
CA PHE A 106 -2.41 5.20 6.57
C PHE A 106 -1.16 4.54 7.16
N THR A 107 -1.33 3.36 7.79
CA THR A 107 -0.21 2.58 8.33
C THR A 107 0.78 2.19 7.22
N ALA A 108 0.30 1.75 6.05
CA ALA A 108 1.15 1.39 4.93
C ALA A 108 1.99 2.58 4.44
N VAL A 109 1.36 3.74 4.23
CA VAL A 109 2.07 4.97 3.84
C VAL A 109 3.10 5.36 4.89
N PHE A 110 2.73 5.32 6.17
CA PHE A 110 3.65 5.61 7.28
C PHE A 110 4.85 4.66 7.28
N LEU A 111 4.63 3.34 7.13
CA LEU A 111 5.69 2.35 7.08
C LEU A 111 6.66 2.61 5.91
N ILE A 112 6.14 2.90 4.72
CA ILE A 112 6.98 3.22 3.55
C ILE A 112 7.87 4.43 3.86
N LEU A 113 7.29 5.52 4.36
CA LEU A 113 8.02 6.76 4.62
C LEU A 113 8.98 6.67 5.81
N ALA A 114 8.66 5.85 6.82
CA ALA A 114 9.49 5.68 8.01
C ALA A 114 10.70 4.76 7.79
N PHE A 115 10.53 3.72 6.96
CA PHE A 115 11.56 2.69 6.79
C PHE A 115 12.38 2.82 5.51
N ILE A 116 11.86 3.52 4.50
CA ILE A 116 12.60 3.75 3.25
C ILE A 116 13.14 5.18 3.24
N PRO A 117 14.47 5.38 3.30
CA PRO A 117 15.06 6.71 3.20
C PRO A 117 14.63 7.38 1.88
N ILE A 118 14.30 8.66 1.93
CA ILE A 118 13.76 9.41 0.77
C ILE A 118 14.69 9.31 -0.44
N LYS A 119 16.01 9.32 -0.22
CA LYS A 119 17.02 9.18 -1.28
C LYS A 119 17.01 7.82 -1.99
N ASN A 120 16.47 6.80 -1.35
CA ASN A 120 16.44 5.42 -1.85
C ASN A 120 15.03 4.98 -2.30
N ILE A 121 14.05 5.88 -2.22
CA ILE A 121 12.68 5.60 -2.69
C ILE A 121 12.70 5.39 -4.20
N SER A 122 12.19 4.23 -4.62
CA SER A 122 12.04 3.89 -6.03
C SER A 122 10.60 4.08 -6.50
N ILE A 123 10.38 3.95 -7.81
CA ILE A 123 9.10 4.21 -8.46
C ILE A 123 7.95 3.36 -7.88
N GLY A 124 8.22 2.10 -7.48
CA GLY A 124 7.21 1.23 -6.87
C GLY A 124 6.67 1.79 -5.57
N ALA A 125 7.53 2.32 -4.70
CA ALA A 125 7.12 2.94 -3.44
C ALA A 125 6.29 4.21 -3.67
N ILE A 126 6.68 5.04 -4.65
CA ILE A 126 5.94 6.26 -5.00
C ILE A 126 4.54 5.91 -5.49
N VAL A 127 4.44 4.96 -6.42
CA VAL A 127 3.15 4.51 -6.98
C VAL A 127 2.28 3.88 -5.90
N ALA A 128 2.85 3.07 -5.00
CA ALA A 128 2.13 2.50 -3.85
C ALA A 128 1.53 3.59 -2.96
N ILE A 129 2.33 4.60 -2.58
CA ILE A 129 1.83 5.74 -1.79
C ILE A 129 0.66 6.42 -2.49
N MET A 130 0.76 6.68 -3.80
CA MET A 130 -0.32 7.32 -4.58
C MET A 130 -1.60 6.48 -4.57
N VAL A 131 -1.48 5.16 -4.74
CA VAL A 131 -2.65 4.26 -4.74
C VAL A 131 -3.26 4.13 -3.34
N TYR A 132 -2.46 4.05 -2.26
CA TYR A 132 -2.98 4.07 -0.89
C TYR A 132 -3.71 5.37 -0.57
N VAL A 133 -3.18 6.52 -0.98
CA VAL A 133 -3.87 7.82 -0.83
C VAL A 133 -5.18 7.85 -1.61
N LEU A 134 -5.20 7.31 -2.82
CA LEU A 134 -6.43 7.20 -3.63
C LEU A 134 -7.46 6.30 -2.94
N ILE A 135 -7.05 5.16 -2.39
CA ILE A 135 -7.93 4.26 -1.62
C ILE A 135 -8.50 4.99 -0.40
N MET A 136 -7.69 5.72 0.36
CA MET A 136 -8.15 6.51 1.51
C MET A 136 -9.20 7.53 1.09
N PHE A 137 -8.99 8.21 -0.03
CA PHE A 137 -9.94 9.20 -0.56
C PHE A 137 -11.27 8.56 -0.96
N ILE A 138 -11.24 7.48 -1.73
CA ILE A 138 -12.46 6.74 -2.15
C ILE A 138 -13.20 6.18 -0.92
N THR A 139 -12.47 5.67 0.06
CA THR A 139 -13.04 5.13 1.29
C THR A 139 -13.70 6.21 2.13
N SER A 140 -13.09 7.38 2.23
CA SER A 140 -13.65 8.54 2.93
C SER A 140 -14.96 9.00 2.27
N ILE A 141 -15.01 9.08 0.96
CA ILE A 141 -16.25 9.37 0.22
C ILE A 141 -17.33 8.31 0.53
N ALA A 142 -16.95 7.03 0.54
CA ALA A 142 -17.88 5.94 0.84
C ALA A 142 -18.44 6.02 2.27
N MET A 143 -17.62 6.47 3.26
CA MET A 143 -18.06 6.72 4.63
C MET A 143 -19.04 7.90 4.71
N VAL A 144 -18.70 9.04 4.10
CA VAL A 144 -19.57 10.24 4.09
C VAL A 144 -20.91 9.93 3.47
N MET A 145 -20.94 9.22 2.32
CA MET A 145 -22.18 8.81 1.66
C MET A 145 -23.04 7.87 2.52
N ARG A 146 -22.46 7.22 3.51
CA ARG A 146 -23.17 6.32 4.42
C ARG A 146 -23.66 7.03 5.68
N LEU A 147 -22.86 7.96 6.23
CA LEU A 147 -23.23 8.78 7.39
C LEU A 147 -24.36 9.78 7.07
N SER A 148 -24.44 10.25 5.83
CA SER A 148 -25.55 11.14 5.40
C SER A 148 -26.91 10.43 5.29
N LYS A 149 -26.99 9.17 5.73
CA LYS A 149 -28.18 8.32 5.61
C LYS A 149 -28.96 8.15 6.92
N ASP A 150 -28.30 8.43 8.04
CA ASP A 150 -28.89 8.43 9.39
C ASP A 150 -29.27 9.84 9.78
#